data_700d91029cf8d54d3ff09f5f5c066f1a
#
_entry.id   700d91029cf8d54d3ff09f5f5c066f1a
#
_cell.length_a   1.000
_cell.length_b   1.000
_cell.length_c   1.000
_cell.angle_alpha   90.00
_cell.angle_beta   90.00
_cell.angle_gamma   90.00
#
_symmetry.space_group_name_H-M   'P 1'
#
loop_
_entity.id
_entity.type
_entity.pdbx_description
1 polymer ?
#
loop_
_entity_poly.entity_id
_entity_poly.type
_entity_poly.pdbx_seq_one_letter_code
_entity_poly.pdbx_strand_id
1 'polypeptide(L)'
;MNIIQKKSSNFWVGRKGYKPEAVVIHIMDGTLAGTDSWFANPASQVSAHYGIGRNGEVHQYVQENDSAWHAGRIDAPVWKFIRPNINPNLYTIGIEHEGKPEDVWTAATKQSSADLIREICERWQIPIDRNHIIGHYEIYSKKPNCPATNKRILDELVALAGQQVPSSTPNPTVEDGVRKIEEGLAIIKQIIY
;
A
#
# COMPACT_ATOMS: atom_id res chain seq x y z
N MET A 1 3.80 -2.06 -9.95
CA MET A 1 3.41 -0.62 -9.98
C MET A 1 4.65 0.28 -9.98
N ASN A 2 4.54 1.57 -10.36
CA ASN A 2 5.66 2.52 -10.24
C ASN A 2 5.64 3.16 -8.84
N ILE A 3 6.76 3.02 -8.10
CA ILE A 3 6.89 3.53 -6.73
C ILE A 3 8.05 4.52 -6.67
N ILE A 4 7.77 5.74 -6.26
CA ILE A 4 8.77 6.82 -6.11
C ILE A 4 9.40 6.68 -4.73
N GLN A 5 10.73 6.51 -4.71
CA GLN A 5 11.46 6.40 -3.46
C GLN A 5 11.64 7.77 -2.81
N LYS A 6 11.18 7.89 -1.57
CA LYS A 6 11.39 9.00 -0.65
C LYS A 6 12.11 8.47 0.59
N LYS A 7 12.73 9.34 1.35
CA LYS A 7 13.47 8.88 2.55
C LYS A 7 12.85 9.48 3.81
N SER A 8 12.66 8.61 4.81
CA SER A 8 12.43 9.01 6.19
C SER A 8 13.57 8.50 7.06
N SER A 9 13.92 9.22 8.11
CA SER A 9 14.83 8.75 9.17
C SER A 9 14.06 8.24 10.40
N ASN A 10 12.73 8.32 10.39
CA ASN A 10 11.85 8.00 11.50
C ASN A 10 11.39 6.54 11.44
N PHE A 11 12.31 5.60 11.64
CA PHE A 11 12.02 4.18 11.65
C PHE A 11 13.03 3.40 12.50
N TRP A 12 12.73 2.16 12.81
CA TRP A 12 13.68 1.21 13.37
C TRP A 12 14.16 0.26 12.29
N VAL A 13 15.47 0.03 12.25
CA VAL A 13 16.06 -0.98 11.38
C VAL A 13 15.57 -2.36 11.83
N GLY A 14 15.02 -3.09 10.89
CA GLY A 14 14.47 -4.41 11.13
C GLY A 14 13.16 -4.39 11.92
N ARG A 15 12.67 -5.59 12.26
CA ARG A 15 11.38 -5.81 12.92
C ARG A 15 11.50 -6.62 14.22
N LYS A 16 12.70 -6.66 14.80
CA LYS A 16 12.98 -7.39 16.08
C LYS A 16 12.50 -8.86 16.08
N GLY A 17 12.60 -9.53 14.94
CA GLY A 17 12.16 -10.92 14.77
C GLY A 17 10.69 -11.10 14.38
N TYR A 18 9.92 -10.03 14.29
CA TYR A 18 8.54 -10.05 13.77
C TYR A 18 8.53 -9.91 12.24
N LYS A 19 7.42 -10.28 11.65
CA LYS A 19 7.12 -10.04 10.22
C LYS A 19 5.80 -9.26 10.09
N PRO A 20 5.56 -8.60 8.96
CA PRO A 20 4.25 -8.00 8.67
C PRO A 20 3.14 -9.06 8.68
N GLU A 21 2.07 -8.75 9.38
CA GLU A 21 0.87 -9.60 9.53
C GLU A 21 -0.41 -8.84 9.16
N ALA A 22 -0.33 -7.52 9.02
CA ALA A 22 -1.46 -6.69 8.61
C ALA A 22 -0.98 -5.41 7.93
N VAL A 23 -1.87 -4.83 7.14
CA VAL A 23 -1.73 -3.49 6.55
C VAL A 23 -2.66 -2.53 7.29
N VAL A 24 -2.09 -1.44 7.78
CA VAL A 24 -2.83 -0.37 8.47
C VAL A 24 -3.02 0.80 7.51
N ILE A 25 -4.25 1.15 7.27
CA ILE A 25 -4.66 2.23 6.39
C ILE A 25 -4.82 3.52 7.19
N HIS A 26 -4.18 4.59 6.72
CA HIS A 26 -4.17 5.91 7.35
C HIS A 26 -4.62 7.01 6.39
N ILE A 27 -4.91 8.18 6.94
CA ILE A 27 -5.14 9.44 6.22
C ILE A 27 -4.10 10.47 6.67
N MET A 28 -3.48 11.17 5.71
CA MET A 28 -2.42 12.15 5.95
C MET A 28 -2.92 13.38 6.72
N ASP A 29 -4.22 13.66 6.65
CA ASP A 29 -4.82 14.95 7.06
C ASP A 29 -4.09 16.13 6.38
N GLY A 30 -3.69 15.93 5.13
CA GLY A 30 -2.88 16.85 4.35
C GLY A 30 -2.60 16.35 2.94
N THR A 31 -1.54 16.90 2.34
CA THR A 31 -1.09 16.57 0.97
C THR A 31 0.06 15.57 0.97
N LEU A 32 0.22 14.84 -0.15
CA LEU A 32 1.35 13.92 -0.35
C LEU A 32 2.70 14.65 -0.20
N ALA A 33 2.85 15.83 -0.82
CA ALA A 33 4.08 16.63 -0.72
C ALA A 33 4.34 17.15 0.71
N GLY A 34 3.28 17.49 1.46
CA GLY A 34 3.38 17.85 2.88
C GLY A 34 3.86 16.66 3.72
N THR A 35 3.35 15.47 3.44
CA THR A 35 3.75 14.22 4.10
C THR A 35 5.21 13.86 3.78
N ASP A 36 5.66 14.04 2.52
CA ASP A 36 7.07 13.88 2.15
C ASP A 36 7.99 14.72 3.05
N SER A 37 7.65 16.00 3.19
CA SER A 37 8.43 16.95 4.01
C SER A 37 8.36 16.58 5.49
N TRP A 38 7.20 16.15 5.98
CA TRP A 38 6.98 15.78 7.37
C TRP A 38 7.77 14.53 7.77
N PHE A 39 7.73 13.48 6.93
CA PHE A 39 8.44 12.24 7.18
C PHE A 39 9.96 12.35 6.97
N ALA A 40 10.41 13.28 6.13
CA ALA A 40 11.83 13.59 5.98
C ALA A 40 12.42 14.34 7.19
N ASN A 41 11.57 14.99 8.00
CA ASN A 41 12.01 15.72 9.19
C ASN A 41 12.20 14.77 10.39
N PRO A 42 13.42 14.60 10.93
CA PRO A 42 13.65 13.75 12.10
C PRO A 42 12.85 14.16 13.34
N ALA A 43 12.56 15.46 13.48
CA ALA A 43 11.84 15.99 14.63
C ALA A 43 10.35 15.61 14.63
N SER A 44 9.80 15.18 13.49
CA SER A 44 8.39 14.74 13.42
C SER A 44 8.14 13.44 14.19
N GLN A 45 9.14 12.57 14.30
CA GLN A 45 9.11 11.27 15.00
C GLN A 45 7.94 10.37 14.53
N VAL A 46 7.53 10.51 13.28
CA VAL A 46 6.50 9.71 12.62
C VAL A 46 6.92 9.38 11.20
N SER A 47 6.42 8.27 10.67
CA SER A 47 6.55 7.86 9.28
C SER A 47 5.48 6.83 8.95
N ALA A 48 5.39 6.45 7.66
CA ALA A 48 4.73 5.24 7.21
C ALA A 48 5.64 4.52 6.20
N HIS A 49 5.27 3.33 5.78
CA HIS A 49 6.01 2.65 4.73
C HIS A 49 5.72 3.30 3.38
N TYR A 50 4.45 3.63 3.14
CA TYR A 50 3.97 4.18 1.87
C TYR A 50 3.07 5.39 2.06
N GLY A 51 2.98 6.20 1.02
CA GLY A 51 1.99 7.26 0.85
C GLY A 51 1.41 7.23 -0.55
N ILE A 52 0.10 7.52 -0.66
CA ILE A 52 -0.63 7.52 -1.93
C ILE A 52 -1.31 8.87 -2.12
N GLY A 53 -1.03 9.49 -3.26
CA GLY A 53 -1.62 10.77 -3.68
C GLY A 53 -3.02 10.62 -4.26
N ARG A 54 -3.73 11.75 -4.40
CA ARG A 54 -5.06 11.80 -5.03
C ARG A 54 -5.05 11.38 -6.50
N ASN A 55 -3.92 11.53 -7.18
CA ASN A 55 -3.70 11.08 -8.56
C ASN A 55 -3.29 9.61 -8.66
N GLY A 56 -3.16 8.90 -7.53
CA GLY A 56 -2.71 7.51 -7.47
C GLY A 56 -1.19 7.34 -7.46
N GLU A 57 -0.41 8.43 -7.38
CA GLU A 57 1.04 8.36 -7.23
C GLU A 57 1.40 7.69 -5.91
N VAL A 58 2.38 6.76 -5.93
CA VAL A 58 2.80 6.00 -4.76
C VAL A 58 4.22 6.35 -4.38
N HIS A 59 4.42 6.79 -3.13
CA HIS A 59 5.73 7.04 -2.52
C HIS A 59 6.05 5.95 -1.50
N GLN A 60 7.33 5.55 -1.42
CA GLN A 60 7.84 4.68 -0.37
C GLN A 60 8.85 5.45 0.49
N TYR A 61 8.62 5.50 1.79
CA TYR A 61 9.45 6.22 2.77
C TYR A 61 10.33 5.29 3.60
N VAL A 62 9.81 4.11 3.96
CA VAL A 62 10.50 3.11 4.77
C VAL A 62 10.36 1.75 4.09
N GLN A 63 11.45 0.98 4.07
CA GLN A 63 11.44 -0.37 3.48
C GLN A 63 10.59 -1.31 4.34
N GLU A 64 9.92 -2.28 3.71
CA GLU A 64 9.03 -3.20 4.43
C GLU A 64 9.74 -4.11 5.44
N ASN A 65 11.04 -4.34 5.27
CA ASN A 65 11.85 -5.07 6.24
C ASN A 65 12.18 -4.26 7.50
N ASP A 66 11.93 -2.96 7.51
CA ASP A 66 12.11 -2.04 8.62
C ASP A 66 10.76 -1.71 9.27
N SER A 67 10.78 -1.02 10.40
CA SER A 67 9.57 -0.68 11.16
C SER A 67 9.32 0.82 11.11
N ALA A 68 8.42 1.27 10.24
CA ALA A 68 7.97 2.65 10.22
C ALA A 68 7.17 3.02 11.49
N TRP A 69 7.18 4.29 11.88
CA TRP A 69 6.53 4.77 13.11
C TRP A 69 5.13 5.32 12.81
N HIS A 70 4.16 4.44 12.53
CA HIS A 70 2.81 4.83 12.09
C HIS A 70 1.67 4.44 13.05
N ALA A 71 1.80 3.33 13.81
CA ALA A 71 0.73 2.77 14.63
C ALA A 71 1.20 2.32 16.02
N GLY A 72 2.28 2.93 16.53
CA GLY A 72 2.96 2.49 17.75
C GLY A 72 2.21 2.73 19.06
N ARG A 73 1.08 3.43 19.05
CA ARG A 73 0.24 3.67 20.24
C ARG A 73 -0.98 2.76 20.21
N ILE A 74 -1.23 2.08 21.32
CA ILE A 74 -2.40 1.21 21.51
C ILE A 74 -3.30 1.89 22.56
N ASP A 75 -4.58 2.07 22.23
CA ASP A 75 -5.59 2.55 23.17
C ASP A 75 -6.97 1.99 22.78
N ALA A 76 -7.62 1.28 23.72
CA ALA A 76 -8.91 0.64 23.51
C ALA A 76 -9.05 -0.05 22.12
N PRO A 77 -8.13 -0.93 21.73
CA PRO A 77 -8.09 -1.52 20.41
C PRO A 77 -9.28 -2.47 20.20
N VAL A 78 -9.78 -2.48 18.96
CA VAL A 78 -10.82 -3.43 18.52
C VAL A 78 -10.29 -4.45 17.51
N TRP A 79 -9.05 -4.27 17.03
CA TRP A 79 -8.39 -5.24 16.16
C TRP A 79 -8.08 -6.52 16.92
N LYS A 80 -8.63 -7.65 16.47
CA LYS A 80 -8.56 -8.93 17.18
C LYS A 80 -7.17 -9.57 17.28
N PHE A 81 -6.23 -9.16 16.40
CA PHE A 81 -4.85 -9.66 16.40
C PHE A 81 -3.86 -8.73 17.11
N ILE A 82 -4.38 -7.71 17.82
CA ILE A 82 -3.53 -6.83 18.59
C ILE A 82 -2.74 -7.62 19.66
N ARG A 83 -1.47 -7.26 19.81
CA ARG A 83 -0.60 -7.82 20.84
C ARG A 83 -0.32 -6.74 21.88
N PRO A 84 -0.96 -6.75 23.06
CA PRO A 84 -0.96 -5.61 24.00
C PRO A 84 0.43 -5.12 24.43
N ASN A 85 1.43 -6.01 24.46
CA ASN A 85 2.79 -5.69 24.90
C ASN A 85 3.80 -5.57 23.75
N ILE A 86 3.36 -5.64 22.52
CA ILE A 86 4.21 -5.55 21.32
C ILE A 86 3.80 -4.33 20.52
N ASN A 87 4.79 -3.48 20.19
CA ASN A 87 4.53 -2.31 19.37
C ASN A 87 4.02 -2.71 17.98
N PRO A 88 2.82 -2.26 17.54
CA PRO A 88 2.24 -2.64 16.25
C PRO A 88 3.13 -2.31 15.04
N ASN A 89 3.99 -1.30 15.12
CA ASN A 89 4.95 -0.99 14.05
C ASN A 89 5.84 -2.17 13.67
N LEU A 90 6.08 -3.11 14.60
CA LEU A 90 6.94 -4.27 14.37
C LEU A 90 6.29 -5.33 13.48
N TYR A 91 4.95 -5.41 13.45
CA TYR A 91 4.23 -6.47 12.73
C TYR A 91 3.13 -5.94 11.80
N THR A 92 3.18 -4.63 11.46
CA THR A 92 2.26 -4.05 10.47
C THR A 92 3.00 -3.21 9.43
N ILE A 93 2.37 -3.01 8.28
CA ILE A 93 2.79 -2.07 7.23
C ILE A 93 1.78 -0.93 7.18
N GLY A 94 2.23 0.33 7.27
CA GLY A 94 1.36 1.51 7.20
C GLY A 94 1.34 2.11 5.80
N ILE A 95 0.13 2.45 5.32
CA ILE A 95 -0.10 3.18 4.08
C ILE A 95 -0.90 4.44 4.41
N GLU A 96 -0.32 5.59 4.14
CA GLU A 96 -0.96 6.90 4.27
C GLU A 96 -1.63 7.32 2.96
N HIS A 97 -2.78 7.99 3.04
CA HIS A 97 -3.52 8.46 1.88
C HIS A 97 -3.72 9.97 1.95
N GLU A 98 -3.50 10.64 0.83
CA GLU A 98 -3.66 12.09 0.71
C GLU A 98 -5.11 12.51 0.90
N GLY A 99 -5.32 13.51 1.76
CA GLY A 99 -6.62 14.11 2.02
C GLY A 99 -6.93 14.23 3.49
N LYS A 100 -8.21 14.48 3.77
CA LYS A 100 -8.79 14.58 5.11
C LYS A 100 -9.77 13.43 5.37
N PRO A 101 -10.09 13.14 6.63
CA PRO A 101 -10.98 12.02 6.97
C PRO A 101 -12.37 12.08 6.32
N GLU A 102 -12.88 13.25 6.04
CA GLU A 102 -14.19 13.49 5.41
C GLU A 102 -14.17 13.45 3.87
N ASP A 103 -12.99 13.43 3.28
CA ASP A 103 -12.85 13.46 1.82
C ASP A 103 -13.31 12.16 1.17
N VAL A 104 -13.86 12.29 -0.03
CA VAL A 104 -14.12 11.15 -0.92
C VAL A 104 -12.82 10.80 -1.63
N TRP A 105 -12.38 9.55 -1.48
CA TRP A 105 -11.20 9.08 -2.16
C TRP A 105 -11.43 8.94 -3.67
N THR A 106 -10.47 9.39 -4.46
CA THR A 106 -10.55 9.27 -5.92
C THR A 106 -10.47 7.81 -6.37
N ALA A 107 -10.94 7.53 -7.58
CA ALA A 107 -10.78 6.20 -8.17
C ALA A 107 -9.29 5.81 -8.31
N ALA A 108 -8.42 6.78 -8.65
CA ALA A 108 -6.98 6.57 -8.77
C ALA A 108 -6.36 6.20 -7.40
N THR A 109 -6.70 6.93 -6.33
CA THR A 109 -6.24 6.60 -4.96
C THR A 109 -6.67 5.20 -4.55
N LYS A 110 -7.94 4.84 -4.75
CA LYS A 110 -8.48 3.52 -4.40
C LYS A 110 -7.80 2.40 -5.18
N GLN A 111 -7.61 2.58 -6.49
CA GLN A 111 -6.98 1.58 -7.34
C GLN A 111 -5.52 1.37 -6.95
N SER A 112 -4.74 2.45 -6.81
CA SER A 112 -3.33 2.34 -6.40
C SER A 112 -3.17 1.73 -5.00
N SER A 113 -4.09 2.06 -4.08
CA SER A 113 -4.11 1.44 -2.75
C SER A 113 -4.39 -0.06 -2.82
N ALA A 114 -5.39 -0.47 -3.59
CA ALA A 114 -5.76 -1.87 -3.76
C ALA A 114 -4.63 -2.68 -4.41
N ASP A 115 -3.96 -2.13 -5.42
CA ASP A 115 -2.84 -2.77 -6.10
C ASP A 115 -1.64 -2.91 -5.16
N LEU A 116 -1.32 -1.87 -4.38
CA LEU A 116 -0.25 -1.90 -3.39
C LEU A 116 -0.55 -2.91 -2.27
N ILE A 117 -1.79 -2.92 -1.75
CA ILE A 117 -2.24 -3.89 -0.75
C ILE A 117 -2.04 -5.32 -1.28
N ARG A 118 -2.45 -5.61 -2.52
CA ARG A 118 -2.28 -6.92 -3.15
C ARG A 118 -0.81 -7.32 -3.22
N GLU A 119 0.08 -6.43 -3.69
CA GLU A 119 1.51 -6.69 -3.78
C GLU A 119 2.15 -6.95 -2.41
N ILE A 120 1.77 -6.18 -1.38
CA ILE A 120 2.23 -6.39 0.01
C ILE A 120 1.73 -7.72 0.55
N CYS A 121 0.45 -8.01 0.39
CA CYS A 121 -0.18 -9.24 0.89
C CYS A 121 0.41 -10.49 0.24
N GLU A 122 0.67 -10.45 -1.06
CA GLU A 122 1.34 -11.53 -1.79
C GLU A 122 2.78 -11.74 -1.25
N ARG A 123 3.55 -10.67 -1.12
CA ARG A 123 4.94 -10.70 -0.66
C ARG A 123 5.10 -11.27 0.75
N TRP A 124 4.20 -10.88 1.65
CA TRP A 124 4.25 -11.26 3.06
C TRP A 124 3.30 -12.40 3.43
N GLN A 125 2.55 -12.93 2.47
CA GLN A 125 1.54 -13.99 2.68
C GLN A 125 0.48 -13.56 3.71
N ILE A 126 0.02 -12.31 3.61
CA ILE A 126 -1.04 -11.74 4.42
C ILE A 126 -2.38 -11.98 3.72
N PRO A 127 -3.41 -12.53 4.39
CA PRO A 127 -4.74 -12.65 3.80
C PRO A 127 -5.34 -11.28 3.44
N ILE A 128 -5.97 -11.19 2.26
CA ILE A 128 -6.69 -9.98 1.84
C ILE A 128 -8.11 -10.03 2.41
N ASP A 129 -8.26 -9.64 3.65
CA ASP A 129 -9.55 -9.58 4.35
C ASP A 129 -9.57 -8.44 5.38
N ARG A 130 -10.76 -8.20 5.99
CA ARG A 130 -10.93 -7.14 7.02
C ARG A 130 -10.27 -7.45 8.36
N ASN A 131 -9.69 -8.60 8.56
CA ASN A 131 -8.91 -8.89 9.75
C ASN A 131 -7.45 -8.45 9.61
N HIS A 132 -6.98 -8.31 8.36
CA HIS A 132 -5.59 -8.01 8.04
C HIS A 132 -5.42 -6.66 7.32
N ILE A 133 -6.49 -6.12 6.69
CA ILE A 133 -6.53 -4.77 6.14
C ILE A 133 -7.40 -3.93 7.07
N ILE A 134 -6.76 -3.13 7.91
CA ILE A 134 -7.40 -2.44 9.04
C ILE A 134 -7.18 -0.94 8.99
N GLY A 135 -8.03 -0.20 9.68
CA GLY A 135 -7.84 1.24 9.90
C GLY A 135 -7.06 1.51 11.18
N HIS A 136 -6.39 2.64 11.24
CA HIS A 136 -5.65 3.05 12.44
C HIS A 136 -6.56 3.12 13.69
N TYR A 137 -7.84 3.51 13.52
CA TYR A 137 -8.81 3.55 14.63
C TYR A 137 -9.02 2.19 15.31
N GLU A 138 -8.72 1.08 14.63
CA GLU A 138 -8.86 -0.27 15.19
C GLU A 138 -7.74 -0.63 16.18
N ILE A 139 -6.62 0.13 16.14
CA ILE A 139 -5.50 0.03 17.09
C ILE A 139 -5.56 1.14 18.15
N TYR A 140 -5.95 2.34 17.74
CA TYR A 140 -5.87 3.54 18.57
C TYR A 140 -7.19 4.34 18.53
N SER A 141 -8.00 4.23 19.57
CA SER A 141 -9.35 4.81 19.65
C SER A 141 -9.39 6.33 19.53
N LYS A 142 -8.27 7.02 19.85
CA LYS A 142 -8.15 8.49 19.74
C LYS A 142 -7.94 8.99 18.30
N LYS A 143 -7.93 8.08 17.33
CA LYS A 143 -7.94 8.39 15.90
C LYS A 143 -9.21 7.84 15.21
N PRO A 144 -10.42 8.19 15.70
CA PRO A 144 -11.68 7.54 15.29
C PRO A 144 -11.98 7.71 13.80
N ASN A 145 -11.43 8.74 13.17
CA ASN A 145 -11.66 9.08 11.77
C ASN A 145 -10.49 8.73 10.83
N CYS A 146 -9.48 7.99 11.31
CA CYS A 146 -8.39 7.51 10.47
C CYS A 146 -8.64 6.05 10.06
N PRO A 147 -8.74 5.73 8.75
CA PRO A 147 -8.37 6.54 7.59
C PRO A 147 -9.47 7.46 7.05
N ALA A 148 -10.72 7.28 7.42
CA ALA A 148 -11.84 8.07 6.92
C ALA A 148 -13.01 8.07 7.91
N THR A 149 -13.92 9.04 7.83
CA THR A 149 -15.20 9.00 8.54
C THR A 149 -16.09 7.87 8.01
N ASN A 150 -16.10 7.65 6.70
CA ASN A 150 -16.77 6.52 6.07
C ASN A 150 -15.89 5.25 6.11
N LYS A 151 -16.16 4.38 7.09
CA LYS A 151 -15.38 3.13 7.29
C LYS A 151 -15.54 2.10 6.16
N ARG A 152 -16.55 2.24 5.30
CA ARG A 152 -16.75 1.35 4.13
C ARG A 152 -15.59 1.39 3.16
N ILE A 153 -14.75 2.44 3.22
CA ILE A 153 -13.54 2.50 2.39
C ILE A 153 -12.64 1.27 2.58
N LEU A 154 -12.56 0.71 3.78
CA LEU A 154 -11.77 -0.47 4.05
C LEU A 154 -12.33 -1.72 3.37
N ASP A 155 -13.68 -1.86 3.35
CA ASP A 155 -14.35 -2.96 2.64
C ASP A 155 -14.17 -2.82 1.12
N GLU A 156 -14.25 -1.58 0.60
CA GLU A 156 -13.99 -1.28 -0.81
C GLU A 156 -12.54 -1.64 -1.20
N LEU A 157 -11.55 -1.30 -0.37
CA LEU A 157 -10.15 -1.64 -0.63
C LEU A 157 -9.91 -3.15 -0.62
N VAL A 158 -10.49 -3.88 0.34
CA VAL A 158 -10.41 -5.34 0.39
C VAL A 158 -11.04 -5.96 -0.85
N ALA A 159 -12.24 -5.49 -1.25
CA ALA A 159 -12.92 -5.99 -2.45
C ALA A 159 -12.08 -5.74 -3.73
N LEU A 160 -11.51 -4.53 -3.88
CA LEU A 160 -10.67 -4.18 -5.03
C LEU A 160 -9.35 -4.97 -5.03
N ALA A 161 -8.69 -5.10 -3.87
CA ALA A 161 -7.44 -5.84 -3.74
C ALA A 161 -7.62 -7.34 -3.98
N GLY A 162 -8.77 -7.90 -3.60
CA GLY A 162 -9.11 -9.32 -3.81
C GLY A 162 -9.54 -9.66 -5.23
N GLN A 163 -9.85 -8.68 -6.08
CA GLN A 163 -10.15 -8.95 -7.48
C GLN A 163 -8.89 -9.48 -8.17
N GLN A 164 -9.00 -10.65 -8.79
CA GLN A 164 -7.95 -11.10 -9.70
C GLN A 164 -7.88 -10.09 -10.85
N VAL A 165 -6.78 -9.34 -10.93
CA VAL A 165 -6.46 -8.68 -12.20
C VAL A 165 -6.30 -9.82 -13.19
N PRO A 166 -7.05 -9.86 -14.31
CA PRO A 166 -6.74 -10.81 -15.37
C PRO A 166 -5.24 -10.60 -15.62
N SER A 167 -4.46 -11.66 -15.51
CA SER A 167 -3.01 -11.57 -15.72
C SER A 167 -2.83 -10.79 -17.00
N SER A 168 -2.25 -9.59 -16.91
CA SER A 168 -1.78 -8.88 -18.09
C SER A 168 -1.13 -9.95 -18.94
N THR A 169 -1.58 -10.10 -20.19
CA THR A 169 -1.06 -11.08 -21.17
C THR A 169 0.40 -11.36 -20.86
N PRO A 170 0.80 -12.62 -20.67
CA PRO A 170 2.17 -12.96 -20.33
C PRO A 170 3.08 -12.11 -21.19
N ASN A 171 4.05 -11.46 -20.57
CA ASN A 171 5.00 -10.60 -21.28
C ASN A 171 5.45 -11.39 -22.50
N PRO A 172 5.23 -10.91 -23.75
CA PRO A 172 5.45 -11.73 -24.93
C PRO A 172 6.88 -12.26 -24.84
N THR A 173 7.00 -13.58 -24.87
CA THR A 173 8.30 -14.22 -24.84
C THR A 173 9.06 -13.82 -26.11
N VAL A 174 10.38 -13.94 -26.09
CA VAL A 174 11.19 -13.75 -27.30
C VAL A 174 10.65 -14.62 -28.45
N GLU A 175 10.16 -15.83 -28.13
CA GLU A 175 9.52 -16.77 -29.05
C GLU A 175 8.21 -16.20 -29.65
N ASP A 176 7.37 -15.53 -28.86
CA ASP A 176 6.17 -14.85 -29.37
C ASP A 176 6.52 -13.69 -30.30
N GLY A 177 7.60 -12.99 -30.00
CA GLY A 177 8.14 -11.93 -30.86
C GLY A 177 8.66 -12.49 -32.19
N VAL A 178 9.44 -13.56 -32.15
CA VAL A 178 9.98 -14.23 -33.35
C VAL A 178 8.82 -14.75 -34.22
N ARG A 179 7.85 -15.44 -33.63
CA ARG A 179 6.67 -15.94 -34.37
C ARG A 179 5.93 -14.84 -35.11
N LYS A 180 5.66 -13.69 -34.46
CA LYS A 180 5.00 -12.53 -35.10
C LYS A 180 5.82 -11.96 -36.26
N ILE A 181 7.15 -11.95 -36.18
CA ILE A 181 8.04 -11.52 -37.25
C ILE A 181 7.95 -12.49 -38.43
N GLU A 182 7.97 -13.79 -38.18
CA GLU A 182 7.85 -14.85 -39.20
C GLU A 182 6.50 -14.81 -39.93
N GLU A 183 5.41 -14.62 -39.19
CA GLU A 183 4.06 -14.42 -39.75
C GLU A 183 4.00 -13.17 -40.65
N GLY A 184 4.57 -12.04 -40.19
CA GLY A 184 4.66 -10.81 -40.99
C GLY A 184 5.49 -10.97 -42.27
N LEU A 185 6.60 -11.68 -42.19
CA LEU A 185 7.44 -12.00 -43.37
C LEU A 185 6.71 -12.90 -44.36
N ALA A 186 5.92 -13.86 -43.89
CA ALA A 186 5.12 -14.74 -44.77
C ALA A 186 4.07 -13.95 -45.56
N ILE A 187 3.39 -13.00 -44.90
CA ILE A 187 2.41 -12.11 -45.57
C ILE A 187 3.10 -11.22 -46.62
N ILE A 188 4.26 -10.64 -46.32
CA ILE A 188 5.02 -9.80 -47.26
C ILE A 188 5.43 -10.62 -48.49
N LYS A 189 5.88 -11.86 -48.32
CA LYS A 189 6.22 -12.73 -49.43
C LYS A 189 5.04 -13.05 -50.35
N GLN A 190 3.83 -13.17 -49.82
CA GLN A 190 2.60 -13.39 -50.61
C GLN A 190 2.16 -12.16 -51.42
N ILE A 191 2.58 -10.96 -51.02
CA ILE A 191 2.24 -9.69 -51.70
C ILE A 191 3.23 -9.39 -52.81
N ILE A 192 4.46 -9.86 -52.72
CA ILE A 192 5.56 -9.48 -53.65
C ILE A 192 5.72 -10.54 -54.79
N TYR A 193 5.16 -11.74 -54.61
CA TYR A 193 5.19 -12.80 -55.62
C TYR A 193 3.79 -13.23 -56.01
#